data_8fb33bb6403385c862d4fa5dd2a80a68
#
_entry.id   8fb33bb6403385c862d4fa5dd2a80a68
#
_cell.length_a   1.000
_cell.length_b   1.000
_cell.length_c   1.000
_cell.angle_alpha   90.00
_cell.angle_beta   90.00
_cell.angle_gamma   90.00
#
_symmetry.space_group_name_H-M   'P 1'
#
loop_
_entity.id
_entity.type
_entity.pdbx_description
1 polymer ?
#
loop_
_entity_poly.entity_id
_entity_poly.type
_entity_poly.pdbx_seq_one_letter_code
_entity_poly.pdbx_strand_id
1 'polypeptide(L)'
;TSTQNKGVVPDIELPATWDIETVGESSYPTSLKWDTVRPYRHKKFSVDSKKLENIKNLYLERLAEEPNLAYLEKVRQRYDLNKNKKVLSLNFDIRETEKSIRKEWLLELENERRSLLDLETLETYADLLEENKNDSPSDEDSINVEEDFLLIEVTNIVTDFLNLKFILSKVD
;
A
#
# COMPACT_ATOMS: atom_id res chain seq x y z
N THR A 1 -5.32 23.01 -10.95
CA THR A 1 -5.94 22.55 -9.71
C THR A 1 -4.89 22.64 -8.61
N SER A 2 -5.26 23.13 -7.44
CA SER A 2 -4.35 23.15 -6.28
C SER A 2 -4.21 21.73 -5.73
N THR A 3 -3.01 21.35 -5.30
CA THR A 3 -2.75 20.10 -4.58
C THR A 3 -2.90 20.26 -3.07
N GLN A 4 -3.13 21.51 -2.63
CA GLN A 4 -3.25 21.88 -1.23
C GLN A 4 -4.39 21.09 -0.56
N ASN A 5 -4.13 20.55 0.60
CA ASN A 5 -5.04 19.73 1.42
C ASN A 5 -5.49 18.39 0.78
N LYS A 6 -5.49 18.26 -0.54
CA LYS A 6 -5.94 17.05 -1.25
C LYS A 6 -4.79 16.18 -1.78
N GLY A 7 -3.59 16.76 -1.89
CA GLY A 7 -2.46 16.09 -2.52
C GLY A 7 -2.69 15.81 -4.01
N VAL A 8 -1.95 14.87 -4.53
CA VAL A 8 -2.08 14.34 -5.90
C VAL A 8 -2.53 12.89 -5.81
N VAL A 9 -3.67 12.60 -6.41
CA VAL A 9 -4.14 11.21 -6.52
C VAL A 9 -3.32 10.50 -7.58
N PRO A 10 -2.62 9.40 -7.25
CA PRO A 10 -1.86 8.64 -8.23
C PRO A 10 -2.78 7.89 -9.19
N ASP A 11 -2.27 7.61 -10.39
CA ASP A 11 -3.00 6.81 -11.38
C ASP A 11 -3.10 5.33 -10.99
N ILE A 12 -2.09 4.83 -10.25
CA ILE A 12 -2.04 3.47 -9.68
C ILE A 12 -1.74 3.63 -8.19
N GLU A 13 -2.63 3.16 -7.35
CA GLU A 13 -2.46 3.15 -5.91
C GLU A 13 -1.83 1.84 -5.47
N LEU A 14 -0.71 1.94 -4.75
CA LEU A 14 -0.07 0.79 -4.10
C LEU A 14 -0.73 0.56 -2.73
N PRO A 15 -0.74 -0.69 -2.23
CA PRO A 15 -1.23 -0.97 -0.89
C PRO A 15 -0.34 -0.25 0.13
N ALA A 16 -0.95 0.60 0.95
CA ALA A 16 -0.29 1.31 2.03
C ALA A 16 -0.89 0.91 3.38
N THR A 17 -0.02 0.79 4.38
CA THR A 17 -0.43 0.43 5.74
C THR A 17 -0.97 1.62 6.54
N TRP A 18 -0.82 2.82 6.02
CA TRP A 18 -1.25 4.08 6.66
C TRP A 18 -2.35 4.77 5.87
N ASP A 19 -3.22 5.39 6.60
CA ASP A 19 -4.31 6.19 6.04
C ASP A 19 -3.82 7.64 5.85
N ILE A 20 -3.79 8.08 4.59
CA ILE A 20 -3.42 9.46 4.23
C ILE A 20 -4.35 10.48 4.90
N GLU A 21 -5.62 10.13 5.16
CA GLU A 21 -6.55 11.01 5.86
C GLU A 21 -6.18 11.25 7.32
N THR A 22 -5.48 10.31 7.95
CA THR A 22 -5.03 10.44 9.35
C THR A 22 -3.63 11.02 9.49
N VAL A 23 -2.79 10.90 8.47
CA VAL A 23 -1.38 11.32 8.48
C VAL A 23 -1.12 12.50 7.53
N GLY A 24 -2.00 12.72 6.53
CA GLY A 24 -1.87 13.78 5.54
C GLY A 24 -2.13 15.18 6.07
N GLU A 25 -1.83 16.19 5.26
CA GLU A 25 -2.06 17.61 5.57
C GLU A 25 -3.49 17.90 6.04
N SER A 26 -4.47 17.20 5.48
CA SER A 26 -5.89 17.33 5.84
C SER A 26 -6.22 16.96 7.28
N SER A 27 -5.37 16.19 7.96
CA SER A 27 -5.55 15.80 9.36
C SER A 27 -5.23 16.92 10.35
N TYR A 28 -4.51 17.96 9.92
CA TYR A 28 -4.13 19.08 10.79
C TYR A 28 -5.25 20.10 10.92
N PRO A 29 -5.58 20.57 12.14
CA PRO A 29 -6.61 21.59 12.37
C PRO A 29 -6.32 22.91 11.65
N THR A 30 -5.05 23.18 11.35
CA THR A 30 -4.56 24.39 10.70
C THR A 30 -4.32 24.23 9.21
N SER A 31 -4.70 23.08 8.63
CA SER A 31 -4.53 22.84 7.20
C SER A 31 -5.24 23.90 6.37
N LEU A 32 -4.57 24.36 5.34
CA LEU A 32 -5.17 25.35 4.43
C LEU A 32 -6.24 24.67 3.58
N LYS A 33 -7.40 25.31 3.44
CA LYS A 33 -8.50 24.77 2.64
C LYS A 33 -8.10 24.63 1.17
N TRP A 34 -8.59 23.58 0.54
CA TRP A 34 -8.40 23.39 -0.89
C TRP A 34 -8.99 24.59 -1.66
N ASP A 35 -8.24 25.11 -2.62
CA ASP A 35 -8.64 26.22 -3.47
C ASP A 35 -8.43 25.88 -4.95
N THR A 36 -9.21 26.54 -5.79
CA THR A 36 -9.14 26.43 -7.24
C THR A 36 -8.31 27.56 -7.80
N VAL A 37 -7.13 27.26 -8.30
CA VAL A 37 -6.28 28.22 -9.04
C VAL A 37 -6.57 28.13 -10.53
N ARG A 38 -6.51 29.26 -11.22
CA ARG A 38 -6.62 29.27 -12.68
C ARG A 38 -5.49 28.46 -13.30
N PRO A 39 -5.76 27.47 -14.17
CA PRO A 39 -4.73 26.71 -14.81
C PRO A 39 -3.89 27.61 -15.71
N TYR A 40 -2.55 27.53 -15.57
CA TYR A 40 -1.64 28.15 -16.50
C TYR A 40 -1.58 27.34 -17.81
N ARG A 41 -1.42 28.01 -18.94
CA ARG A 41 -1.24 27.32 -20.23
C ARG A 41 0.10 26.58 -20.23
N HIS A 42 0.05 25.27 -20.32
CA HIS A 42 1.23 24.41 -20.37
C HIS A 42 1.00 23.24 -21.35
N LYS A 43 2.09 22.65 -21.82
CA LYS A 43 2.00 21.43 -22.61
C LYS A 43 1.53 20.28 -21.69
N LYS A 44 0.38 19.70 -22.02
CA LYS A 44 -0.13 18.55 -21.28
C LYS A 44 0.59 17.30 -21.78
N PHE A 45 1.17 16.56 -20.84
CA PHE A 45 1.59 15.20 -21.06
C PHE A 45 0.47 14.31 -20.51
N SER A 46 -0.28 13.69 -21.39
CA SER A 46 -1.32 12.74 -21.01
C SER A 46 -0.85 11.33 -21.34
N VAL A 47 -1.05 10.43 -20.42
CA VAL A 47 -0.94 9.00 -20.70
C VAL A 47 -2.23 8.58 -21.39
N ASP A 48 -2.13 7.77 -22.44
CA ASP A 48 -3.30 7.20 -23.09
C ASP A 48 -4.07 6.33 -22.06
N SER A 49 -5.38 6.54 -21.97
CA SER A 49 -6.25 5.84 -21.01
C SER A 49 -6.22 4.31 -21.18
N LYS A 50 -6.13 3.81 -22.42
CA LYS A 50 -6.01 2.38 -22.70
C LYS A 50 -4.69 1.80 -22.19
N LYS A 51 -3.59 2.56 -22.34
CA LYS A 51 -2.28 2.16 -21.80
C LYS A 51 -2.32 2.09 -20.29
N LEU A 52 -2.89 3.11 -19.67
CA LEU A 52 -3.03 3.14 -18.22
C LEU A 52 -3.86 1.96 -17.70
N GLU A 53 -4.95 1.64 -18.39
CA GLU A 53 -5.79 0.49 -18.06
C GLU A 53 -5.02 -0.83 -18.18
N ASN A 54 -4.24 -1.01 -19.25
CA ASN A 54 -3.40 -2.21 -19.42
C ASN A 54 -2.36 -2.34 -18.28
N ILE A 55 -1.69 -1.24 -17.92
CA ILE A 55 -0.71 -1.25 -16.81
C ILE A 55 -1.41 -1.58 -15.48
N LYS A 56 -2.59 -1.03 -15.24
CA LYS A 56 -3.40 -1.35 -14.06
C LYS A 56 -3.75 -2.84 -14.00
N ASN A 57 -4.11 -3.44 -15.12
CA ASN A 57 -4.42 -4.87 -15.18
C ASN A 57 -3.18 -5.73 -14.87
N LEU A 58 -2.02 -5.42 -15.45
CA LEU A 58 -0.77 -6.10 -15.15
C LEU A 58 -0.38 -5.95 -13.66
N TYR A 59 -0.57 -4.77 -13.10
CA TYR A 59 -0.36 -4.55 -11.67
C TYR A 59 -1.32 -5.39 -10.81
N LEU A 60 -2.61 -5.46 -11.16
CA LEU A 60 -3.60 -6.23 -10.42
C LEU A 60 -3.32 -7.74 -10.48
N GLU A 61 -2.82 -8.24 -11.59
CA GLU A 61 -2.35 -9.63 -11.72
C GLU A 61 -1.21 -9.90 -10.73
N ARG A 62 -0.17 -9.07 -10.72
CA ARG A 62 0.96 -9.20 -9.79
C ARG A 62 0.55 -9.00 -8.32
N LEU A 63 -0.39 -8.09 -8.05
CA LEU A 63 -0.92 -7.88 -6.71
C LEU A 63 -1.56 -9.14 -6.13
N ALA A 64 -2.17 -9.97 -6.99
CA ALA A 64 -2.81 -11.21 -6.58
C ALA A 64 -1.81 -12.38 -6.43
N GLU A 65 -0.71 -12.36 -7.17
CA GLU A 65 0.25 -13.46 -7.25
C GLU A 65 1.46 -13.27 -6.31
N GLU A 66 1.88 -12.03 -6.07
CA GLU A 66 3.04 -11.72 -5.25
C GLU A 66 2.67 -11.75 -3.75
N PRO A 67 3.29 -12.64 -2.93
CA PRO A 67 2.85 -12.87 -1.54
C PRO A 67 2.93 -11.65 -0.64
N ASN A 68 3.95 -10.80 -0.79
CA ASN A 68 4.11 -9.60 0.05
C ASN A 68 3.06 -8.54 -0.29
N LEU A 69 2.75 -8.35 -1.58
CA LEU A 69 1.72 -7.41 -2.01
C LEU A 69 0.32 -7.90 -1.59
N ALA A 70 0.04 -9.20 -1.77
CA ALA A 70 -1.21 -9.81 -1.34
C ALA A 70 -1.40 -9.71 0.19
N TYR A 71 -0.33 -9.89 0.97
CA TYR A 71 -0.33 -9.68 2.41
C TYR A 71 -0.73 -8.25 2.77
N LEU A 72 -0.06 -7.25 2.19
CA LEU A 72 -0.37 -5.84 2.45
C LEU A 72 -1.80 -5.48 2.06
N GLU A 73 -2.29 -5.98 0.94
CA GLU A 73 -3.66 -5.72 0.50
C GLU A 73 -4.69 -6.29 1.48
N LYS A 74 -4.48 -7.51 2.01
CA LYS A 74 -5.34 -8.10 3.05
C LYS A 74 -5.31 -7.29 4.35
N VAL A 75 -4.13 -6.80 4.76
CA VAL A 75 -3.99 -5.92 5.94
C VAL A 75 -4.74 -4.61 5.74
N ARG A 76 -4.61 -3.99 4.57
CA ARG A 76 -5.33 -2.77 4.19
C ARG A 76 -6.84 -2.96 4.22
N GLN A 77 -7.34 -4.01 3.58
CA GLN A 77 -8.77 -4.31 3.56
C GLN A 77 -9.35 -4.45 4.99
N ARG A 78 -8.62 -5.14 5.88
CA ARG A 78 -9.04 -5.25 7.27
C ARG A 78 -9.00 -3.93 8.01
N TYR A 79 -8.02 -3.09 7.73
CA TYR A 79 -7.95 -1.73 8.28
C TYR A 79 -9.17 -0.91 7.86
N ASP A 80 -9.52 -0.90 6.57
CA ASP A 80 -10.66 -0.16 6.02
C ASP A 80 -11.99 -0.63 6.63
N LEU A 81 -12.17 -1.93 6.83
CA LEU A 81 -13.34 -2.47 7.54
C LEU A 81 -13.43 -1.98 8.98
N ASN A 82 -12.30 -1.87 9.68
CA ASN A 82 -12.24 -1.43 11.07
C ASN A 82 -12.38 0.09 11.22
N LYS A 83 -11.85 0.88 10.27
CA LYS A 83 -11.99 2.35 10.22
C LYS A 83 -13.45 2.79 10.29
N ASN A 84 -14.35 2.03 9.71
CA ASN A 84 -15.77 2.32 9.67
C ASN A 84 -16.52 1.93 10.96
N LYS A 85 -15.88 1.25 11.92
CA LYS A 85 -16.49 0.94 13.22
C LYS A 85 -16.56 2.20 14.08
N LYS A 86 -17.75 2.78 14.19
CA LYS A 86 -17.99 4.00 15.00
C LYS A 86 -18.20 3.72 16.49
N VAL A 87 -18.41 2.47 16.86
CA VAL A 87 -18.75 2.07 18.25
C VAL A 87 -17.78 0.98 18.68
N LEU A 88 -17.16 1.17 19.83
CA LEU A 88 -16.31 0.19 20.51
C LEU A 88 -16.96 -0.22 21.81
N SER A 89 -16.93 -1.53 22.12
CA SER A 89 -17.37 -2.03 23.41
C SER A 89 -16.42 -1.58 24.52
N LEU A 90 -16.96 -1.16 25.65
CA LEU A 90 -16.18 -0.90 26.88
C LEU A 90 -16.09 -2.16 27.78
N ASN A 91 -16.74 -3.25 27.41
CA ASN A 91 -16.65 -4.51 28.13
C ASN A 91 -15.26 -5.14 27.91
N PHE A 92 -14.58 -5.43 29.03
CA PHE A 92 -13.21 -5.98 29.01
C PHE A 92 -13.12 -7.31 28.28
N ASP A 93 -14.04 -8.24 28.53
CA ASP A 93 -14.01 -9.59 27.94
C ASP A 93 -14.21 -9.55 26.43
N ILE A 94 -15.10 -8.66 25.95
CA ILE A 94 -15.31 -8.44 24.52
C ILE A 94 -14.03 -7.86 23.88
N ARG A 95 -13.40 -6.89 24.52
CA ARG A 95 -12.17 -6.28 24.01
C ARG A 95 -11.00 -7.26 23.97
N GLU A 96 -10.87 -8.10 25.00
CA GLU A 96 -9.82 -9.13 25.02
C GLU A 96 -10.05 -10.19 23.94
N THR A 97 -11.31 -10.59 23.72
CA THR A 97 -11.67 -11.50 22.63
C THR A 97 -11.35 -10.89 21.25
N GLU A 98 -11.74 -9.63 21.01
CA GLU A 98 -11.42 -8.93 19.75
C GLU A 98 -9.91 -8.84 19.52
N LYS A 99 -9.14 -8.62 20.58
CA LYS A 99 -7.67 -8.56 20.53
C LYS A 99 -7.06 -9.92 20.20
N SER A 100 -7.56 -11.00 20.80
CA SER A 100 -7.12 -12.37 20.50
C SER A 100 -7.39 -12.74 19.06
N ILE A 101 -8.61 -12.53 18.57
CA ILE A 101 -8.99 -12.76 17.16
C ILE A 101 -8.09 -11.96 16.19
N ARG A 102 -7.74 -10.73 16.55
CA ARG A 102 -6.84 -9.93 15.73
C ARG A 102 -5.43 -10.51 15.68
N LYS A 103 -4.90 -10.97 16.81
CA LYS A 103 -3.57 -11.58 16.89
C LYS A 103 -3.50 -12.88 16.12
N GLU A 104 -4.49 -13.75 16.28
CA GLU A 104 -4.61 -15.01 15.55
C GLU A 104 -4.63 -14.75 14.04
N TRP A 105 -5.50 -13.85 13.59
CA TRP A 105 -5.58 -13.50 12.18
C TRP A 105 -4.27 -12.95 11.60
N LEU A 106 -3.54 -12.10 12.35
CA LEU A 106 -2.25 -11.57 11.89
C LEU A 106 -1.21 -12.68 11.77
N LEU A 107 -1.18 -13.61 12.72
CA LEU A 107 -0.28 -14.76 12.69
C LEU A 107 -0.60 -15.70 11.52
N GLU A 108 -1.89 -16.01 11.31
CA GLU A 108 -2.34 -16.83 10.18
C GLU A 108 -1.95 -16.19 8.83
N LEU A 109 -2.20 -14.89 8.68
CA LEU A 109 -1.89 -14.16 7.46
C LEU A 109 -0.37 -14.13 7.19
N GLU A 110 0.44 -13.92 8.22
CA GLU A 110 1.89 -13.96 8.11
C GLU A 110 2.38 -15.37 7.74
N ASN A 111 1.83 -16.40 8.36
CA ASN A 111 2.20 -17.78 8.05
C ASN A 111 1.77 -18.20 6.64
N GLU A 112 0.65 -17.69 6.13
CA GLU A 112 0.26 -17.86 4.73
C GLU A 112 1.33 -17.24 3.79
N ARG A 113 1.75 -16.00 4.07
CA ARG A 113 2.82 -15.31 3.31
C ARG A 113 4.13 -16.10 3.36
N ARG A 114 4.56 -16.53 4.55
CA ARG A 114 5.80 -17.30 4.76
C ARG A 114 5.78 -18.61 4.00
N SER A 115 4.67 -19.33 4.05
CA SER A 115 4.51 -20.58 3.31
C SER A 115 4.65 -20.42 1.81
N LEU A 116 4.16 -19.29 1.25
CA LEU A 116 4.28 -18.98 -0.18
C LEU A 116 5.71 -18.56 -0.56
N LEU A 117 6.49 -18.08 0.40
CA LEU A 117 7.89 -17.67 0.22
C LEU A 117 8.89 -18.78 0.63
N ASP A 118 8.41 -19.99 0.95
CA ASP A 118 9.23 -21.11 1.47
C ASP A 118 10.01 -20.75 2.75
N LEU A 119 9.45 -19.83 3.58
CA LEU A 119 10.00 -19.45 4.87
C LEU A 119 9.42 -20.29 6.01
N GLU A 120 10.16 -20.40 7.11
CA GLU A 120 9.69 -21.09 8.32
C GLU A 120 8.50 -20.35 8.95
N THR A 121 7.44 -21.08 9.31
CA THR A 121 6.26 -20.51 9.93
C THR A 121 6.48 -20.20 11.41
N LEU A 122 5.80 -19.19 11.92
CA LEU A 122 5.86 -18.75 13.30
C LEU A 122 4.86 -19.52 14.17
N GLU A 123 5.25 -19.88 15.40
CA GLU A 123 4.34 -20.59 16.32
C GLU A 123 3.40 -19.63 17.04
N THR A 124 3.88 -18.44 17.41
CA THR A 124 3.12 -17.51 18.23
C THR A 124 3.14 -16.07 17.67
N TYR A 125 2.15 -15.29 18.08
CA TYR A 125 2.13 -13.85 17.79
C TYR A 125 3.29 -13.10 18.49
N ALA A 126 3.89 -13.65 19.55
CA ALA A 126 5.04 -13.05 20.19
C ALA A 126 6.28 -13.14 19.28
N ASP A 127 6.46 -14.26 18.60
CA ASP A 127 7.56 -14.46 17.64
C ASP A 127 7.44 -13.44 16.49
N LEU A 128 6.23 -13.21 15.99
CA LEU A 128 5.96 -12.18 14.97
C LEU A 128 6.37 -10.78 15.45
N LEU A 129 6.12 -10.44 16.70
CA LEU A 129 6.50 -9.14 17.25
C LEU A 129 8.01 -9.00 17.47
N GLU A 130 8.71 -10.07 17.76
CA GLU A 130 10.16 -10.07 17.92
C GLU A 130 10.86 -9.90 16.57
N GLU A 131 10.40 -10.58 15.53
CA GLU A 131 10.93 -10.39 14.18
C GLU A 131 10.73 -8.96 13.68
N ASN A 132 9.53 -8.42 13.80
CA ASN A 132 9.24 -7.04 13.39
C ASN A 132 10.08 -5.98 14.13
N LYS A 133 10.61 -6.29 15.32
CA LYS A 133 11.55 -5.41 16.01
C LYS A 133 12.95 -5.50 15.44
N ASN A 134 13.35 -6.70 15.03
CA ASN A 134 14.66 -6.94 14.44
C ASN A 134 14.75 -6.38 13.02
N ASP A 135 13.63 -6.38 12.30
CA ASP A 135 13.51 -5.81 10.95
C ASP A 135 13.31 -4.27 10.93
N SER A 136 13.20 -3.65 12.12
CA SER A 136 13.13 -2.18 12.17
C SER A 136 14.49 -1.60 11.77
N PRO A 137 14.57 -0.77 10.71
CA PRO A 137 15.83 -0.19 10.26
C PRO A 137 16.49 0.56 11.42
N SER A 138 17.72 0.20 11.76
CA SER A 138 18.55 1.08 12.58
C SER A 138 18.90 2.32 11.73
N ASP A 139 19.14 3.46 12.36
CA ASP A 139 19.45 4.73 11.65
C ASP A 139 20.67 4.64 10.71
N GLU A 140 21.40 3.54 10.69
CA GLU A 140 22.56 3.26 9.88
C GLU A 140 22.31 2.23 8.76
N ASP A 141 21.13 1.62 8.70
CA ASP A 141 20.85 0.59 7.70
C ASP A 141 20.57 1.21 6.33
N SER A 142 21.43 0.89 5.38
CA SER A 142 21.19 1.17 3.98
C SER A 142 19.90 0.47 3.52
N ILE A 143 19.02 1.20 2.87
CA ILE A 143 17.82 0.64 2.24
C ILE A 143 18.27 -0.52 1.34
N ASN A 144 17.82 -1.73 1.66
CA ASN A 144 18.07 -2.89 0.81
C ASN A 144 17.07 -2.88 -0.35
N VAL A 145 17.50 -2.30 -1.46
CA VAL A 145 16.68 -2.11 -2.66
C VAL A 145 16.21 -3.45 -3.25
N GLU A 146 16.97 -4.53 -3.04
CA GLU A 146 16.66 -5.86 -3.58
C GLU A 146 15.55 -6.57 -2.78
N GLU A 147 15.33 -6.17 -1.54
CA GLU A 147 14.30 -6.72 -0.65
C GLU A 147 13.05 -5.82 -0.55
N ASP A 148 13.11 -4.60 -1.06
CA ASP A 148 11.97 -3.69 -1.07
C ASP A 148 10.97 -4.05 -2.19
N PHE A 149 10.02 -4.91 -1.86
CA PHE A 149 9.01 -5.38 -2.80
C PHE A 149 8.09 -4.26 -3.34
N LEU A 150 7.90 -3.16 -2.59
CA LEU A 150 7.16 -1.99 -3.10
C LEU A 150 7.97 -1.25 -4.16
N LEU A 151 9.28 -1.07 -3.94
CA LEU A 151 10.17 -0.48 -4.93
C LEU A 151 10.31 -1.35 -6.18
N ILE A 152 10.37 -2.67 -6.00
CA ILE A 152 10.35 -3.64 -7.10
C ILE A 152 9.06 -3.47 -7.91
N GLU A 153 7.90 -3.40 -7.26
CA GLU A 153 6.63 -3.25 -7.97
C GLU A 153 6.53 -1.89 -8.69
N VAL A 154 6.97 -0.80 -8.08
CA VAL A 154 7.07 0.50 -8.77
C VAL A 154 7.94 0.39 -10.02
N THR A 155 9.06 -0.32 -9.94
CA THR A 155 9.95 -0.56 -11.07
C THR A 155 9.28 -1.38 -12.18
N ASN A 156 8.50 -2.39 -11.81
CA ASN A 156 7.71 -3.17 -12.76
C ASN A 156 6.67 -2.31 -13.48
N ILE A 157 5.93 -1.47 -12.75
CA ILE A 157 4.95 -0.53 -13.31
C ILE A 157 5.62 0.45 -14.30
N VAL A 158 6.78 1.00 -13.94
CA VAL A 158 7.55 1.89 -14.83
C VAL A 158 8.04 1.12 -16.07
N THR A 159 8.48 -0.10 -15.90
CA THR A 159 8.94 -0.97 -17.01
C THR A 159 7.78 -1.28 -17.96
N ASP A 160 6.61 -1.62 -17.46
CA ASP A 160 5.40 -1.84 -18.26
C ASP A 160 5.03 -0.58 -19.05
N PHE A 161 5.10 0.58 -18.41
CA PHE A 161 4.85 1.86 -19.08
C PHE A 161 5.82 2.13 -20.23
N LEU A 162 7.12 1.84 -20.04
CA LEU A 162 8.16 2.01 -21.06
C LEU A 162 8.00 1.00 -22.19
N ASN A 163 7.73 -0.26 -21.90
CA ASN A 163 7.54 -1.32 -22.90
C ASN A 163 6.33 -1.04 -23.77
N LEU A 164 5.21 -0.62 -23.22
CA LEU A 164 4.02 -0.22 -23.99
C LEU A 164 4.30 1.00 -24.88
N LYS A 165 5.14 1.93 -24.44
CA LYS A 165 5.58 3.07 -25.26
C LYS A 165 6.43 2.62 -26.44
N PHE A 166 7.34 1.65 -26.22
CA PHE A 166 8.26 1.17 -27.23
C PHE A 166 7.56 0.31 -28.32
N ILE A 167 6.59 -0.53 -27.92
CA ILE A 167 5.82 -1.36 -28.85
C ILE A 167 5.04 -0.48 -29.84
N LEU A 168 4.45 0.61 -29.38
CA LEU A 168 3.64 1.50 -30.22
C LEU A 168 4.47 2.41 -31.13
N SER A 169 5.70 2.72 -30.76
CA SER A 169 6.62 3.48 -31.64
C SER A 169 7.20 2.65 -32.79
N LYS A 170 7.01 1.32 -32.78
CA LYS A 170 7.43 0.41 -33.87
C LYS A 170 6.31 0.08 -34.86
N VAL A 171 5.11 0.52 -34.59
CA VAL A 171 3.90 0.23 -35.42
C VAL A 171 3.56 1.40 -36.35
N ASP A 172 4.19 2.56 -36.18
CA ASP A 172 4.16 3.73 -37.06
C ASP A 172 5.39 3.68 -38.01
#